data_30877bc09bbe0bed48699d63ea35891e
#
_entry.id   30877bc09bbe0bed48699d63ea35891e
#
_cell.length_a   1.000
_cell.length_b   1.000
_cell.length_c   1.000
_cell.angle_alpha   90.00
_cell.angle_beta   90.00
_cell.angle_gamma   90.00
#
_symmetry.space_group_name_H-M   'P 1'
#
loop_
_entity.id
_entity.type
_entity.pdbx_description
1 polymer ?
#
loop_
_entity_poly.entity_id
_entity_poly.type
_entity_poly.pdbx_seq_one_letter_code
_entity_poly.pdbx_strand_id
1 'polypeptide(L)'
;MKQTILITGASTGIGNLTARALATAGHTVYATMRDVTKKNSENAKSLKDFAAQNNFRINVVDLDVQSQESSDAAVEHIISEAGRIDVVVHNAGHLVVGYAEAFTAEDLQHLFDINVFGMQRVNRSVLPHMRERHSGTLIYVGSTSTVDLPPFLAPYVSSKSAFDALAATTAYEVGRFGIESTIVQPGPFTSGTQHFPNATQASDKKVTVAYSNLDELVARNEDATSNLFDEGVDANPVAVADEIVRILSLPKGQKPARSVIDFSHGGVETVNAALFDAQSSFLTRLGFSDLLEVRT
;
A
#
# COMPACT_ATOMS: atom_id res chain seq x y z
N MET A 1 -14.43 -15.80 -7.85
CA MET A 1 -15.73 -15.15 -7.59
C MET A 1 -15.58 -13.66 -7.75
N LYS A 2 -16.65 -12.96 -8.16
CA LYS A 2 -16.64 -11.51 -8.27
C LYS A 2 -16.71 -10.87 -6.90
N GLN A 3 -15.82 -9.91 -6.63
CA GLN A 3 -15.67 -9.24 -5.33
C GLN A 3 -15.91 -7.74 -5.47
N THR A 4 -16.32 -7.09 -4.38
CA THR A 4 -16.37 -5.64 -4.21
C THR A 4 -15.09 -5.19 -3.52
N ILE A 5 -14.30 -4.35 -4.19
CA ILE A 5 -12.95 -3.99 -3.80
C ILE A 5 -12.83 -2.48 -3.61
N LEU A 6 -12.43 -2.04 -2.42
CA LEU A 6 -12.04 -0.66 -2.13
C LEU A 6 -10.52 -0.52 -2.29
N ILE A 7 -10.06 0.49 -3.05
CA ILE A 7 -8.64 0.79 -3.23
C ILE A 7 -8.39 2.23 -2.79
N THR A 8 -7.49 2.44 -1.83
CA THR A 8 -7.09 3.78 -1.42
C THR A 8 -5.96 4.33 -2.30
N GLY A 9 -6.02 5.63 -2.63
CA GLY A 9 -4.97 6.28 -3.42
C GLY A 9 -4.89 5.79 -4.88
N ALA A 10 -6.04 5.59 -5.52
CA ALA A 10 -6.13 5.07 -6.90
C ALA A 10 -6.03 6.14 -8.00
N SER A 11 -5.59 7.37 -7.69
CA SER A 11 -5.48 8.43 -8.69
C SER A 11 -4.39 8.16 -9.72
N THR A 12 -3.25 7.64 -9.31
CA THR A 12 -2.07 7.39 -10.16
C THR A 12 -1.31 6.14 -9.69
N GLY A 13 -0.24 5.80 -10.39
CA GLY A 13 0.73 4.75 -10.00
C GLY A 13 0.10 3.39 -9.72
N ILE A 14 0.63 2.68 -8.74
CA ILE A 14 0.23 1.31 -8.39
C ILE A 14 -1.27 1.20 -8.12
N GLY A 15 -1.86 2.16 -7.40
CA GLY A 15 -3.30 2.14 -7.10
C GLY A 15 -4.18 2.23 -8.35
N ASN A 16 -3.79 3.06 -9.34
CA ASN A 16 -4.50 3.17 -10.61
C ASN A 16 -4.34 1.89 -11.46
N LEU A 17 -3.12 1.36 -11.54
CA LEU A 17 -2.84 0.10 -12.23
C LEU A 17 -3.63 -1.06 -11.62
N THR A 18 -3.67 -1.15 -10.28
CA THR A 18 -4.43 -2.15 -9.54
C THR A 18 -5.94 -2.02 -9.81
N ALA A 19 -6.47 -0.79 -9.83
CA ALA A 19 -7.89 -0.56 -10.12
C ALA A 19 -8.27 -1.07 -11.52
N ARG A 20 -7.44 -0.81 -12.52
CA ARG A 20 -7.62 -1.29 -13.89
C ARG A 20 -7.52 -2.82 -13.99
N ALA A 21 -6.46 -3.40 -13.40
CA ALA A 21 -6.23 -4.85 -13.43
C ALA A 21 -7.38 -5.63 -12.77
N LEU A 22 -7.82 -5.21 -11.59
CA LEU A 22 -8.93 -5.85 -10.87
C LEU A 22 -10.27 -5.71 -11.58
N ALA A 23 -10.53 -4.57 -12.22
CA ALA A 23 -11.72 -4.40 -13.03
C ALA A 23 -11.70 -5.29 -14.29
N THR A 24 -10.53 -5.43 -14.92
CA THR A 24 -10.31 -6.35 -16.06
C THR A 24 -10.51 -7.81 -15.63
N ALA A 25 -10.11 -8.17 -14.40
CA ALA A 25 -10.37 -9.49 -13.82
C ALA A 25 -11.86 -9.72 -13.45
N GLY A 26 -12.73 -8.74 -13.69
CA GLY A 26 -14.19 -8.85 -13.53
C GLY A 26 -14.74 -8.47 -12.15
N HIS A 27 -13.91 -7.89 -11.27
CA HIS A 27 -14.35 -7.38 -9.98
C HIS A 27 -15.12 -6.06 -10.10
N THR A 28 -15.83 -5.68 -9.05
CA THR A 28 -16.37 -4.33 -8.89
C THR A 28 -15.41 -3.52 -8.04
N VAL A 29 -14.82 -2.47 -8.61
CA VAL A 29 -13.77 -1.67 -7.99
C VAL A 29 -14.30 -0.30 -7.59
N TYR A 30 -14.07 0.08 -6.35
CA TYR A 30 -14.23 1.42 -5.82
C TYR A 30 -12.85 2.06 -5.69
N ALA A 31 -12.47 2.79 -6.73
CA ALA A 31 -11.20 3.48 -6.82
C ALA A 31 -11.28 4.81 -6.07
N THR A 32 -10.66 4.90 -4.90
CA THR A 32 -10.78 6.10 -4.08
C THR A 32 -9.58 7.02 -4.20
N MET A 33 -9.83 8.30 -4.18
CA MET A 33 -8.85 9.37 -4.21
C MET A 33 -9.46 10.64 -3.60
N ARG A 34 -8.64 11.51 -3.04
CA ARG A 34 -9.11 12.80 -2.51
C ARG A 34 -9.38 13.79 -3.64
N ASP A 35 -10.25 14.76 -3.40
CA ASP A 35 -10.52 15.89 -4.33
C ASP A 35 -10.90 15.43 -5.75
N VAL A 36 -11.82 14.47 -5.88
CA VAL A 36 -12.25 13.89 -7.16
C VAL A 36 -12.83 14.91 -8.15
N THR A 37 -13.34 16.04 -7.65
CA THR A 37 -13.91 17.11 -8.48
C THR A 37 -12.95 18.29 -8.68
N LYS A 38 -11.79 18.27 -8.05
CA LYS A 38 -10.77 19.34 -8.09
C LYS A 38 -9.44 18.81 -8.58
N LYS A 39 -8.49 18.61 -7.66
CA LYS A 39 -7.10 18.21 -7.97
C LYS A 39 -7.03 16.90 -8.77
N ASN A 40 -7.87 15.92 -8.47
CA ASN A 40 -7.87 14.62 -9.13
C ASN A 40 -8.98 14.43 -10.17
N SER A 41 -9.62 15.51 -10.66
CA SER A 41 -10.72 15.42 -11.63
C SER A 41 -10.32 14.72 -12.93
N GLU A 42 -9.13 15.00 -13.47
CA GLU A 42 -8.61 14.35 -14.67
C GLU A 42 -8.32 12.86 -14.45
N ASN A 43 -7.73 12.51 -13.31
CA ASN A 43 -7.47 11.11 -12.94
C ASN A 43 -8.79 10.33 -12.75
N ALA A 44 -9.75 10.95 -12.08
CA ALA A 44 -11.10 10.40 -11.92
C ALA A 44 -11.79 10.18 -13.27
N LYS A 45 -11.70 11.16 -14.18
CA LYS A 45 -12.23 11.06 -15.56
C LYS A 45 -11.56 9.92 -16.32
N SER A 46 -10.24 9.82 -16.29
CA SER A 46 -9.47 8.77 -16.96
C SER A 46 -9.90 7.36 -16.55
N LEU A 47 -10.14 7.13 -15.25
CA LEU A 47 -10.64 5.83 -14.76
C LEU A 47 -12.07 5.56 -15.19
N LYS A 48 -12.95 6.57 -15.17
CA LYS A 48 -14.34 6.43 -15.64
C LYS A 48 -14.40 6.16 -17.13
N ASP A 49 -13.61 6.86 -17.95
CA ASP A 49 -13.52 6.66 -19.39
C ASP A 49 -13.01 5.24 -19.72
N PHE A 50 -11.97 4.78 -19.02
CA PHE A 50 -11.46 3.41 -19.16
C PHE A 50 -12.55 2.36 -18.83
N ALA A 51 -13.28 2.57 -17.75
CA ALA A 51 -14.37 1.68 -17.36
C ALA A 51 -15.47 1.64 -18.42
N ALA A 52 -15.90 2.80 -18.93
CA ALA A 52 -16.94 2.91 -19.93
C ALA A 52 -16.54 2.26 -21.28
N GLN A 53 -15.31 2.51 -21.75
CA GLN A 53 -14.79 1.96 -22.99
C GLN A 53 -14.71 0.43 -23.00
N ASN A 54 -14.46 -0.18 -21.84
CA ASN A 54 -14.26 -1.62 -21.70
C ASN A 54 -15.44 -2.35 -21.05
N ASN A 55 -16.52 -1.64 -20.71
CA ASN A 55 -17.64 -2.17 -19.95
C ASN A 55 -17.23 -2.80 -18.61
N PHE A 56 -16.27 -2.18 -17.94
CA PHE A 56 -15.80 -2.58 -16.61
C PHE A 56 -16.54 -1.82 -15.51
N ARG A 57 -16.44 -2.33 -14.28
CA ARG A 57 -17.08 -1.75 -13.11
C ARG A 57 -16.06 -1.06 -12.23
N ILE A 58 -15.79 0.21 -12.52
CA ILE A 58 -14.98 1.09 -11.68
C ILE A 58 -15.85 2.27 -11.26
N ASN A 59 -16.05 2.41 -9.95
CA ASN A 59 -16.68 3.55 -9.33
C ASN A 59 -15.59 4.42 -8.70
N VAL A 60 -15.59 5.71 -8.97
CA VAL A 60 -14.63 6.65 -8.37
C VAL A 60 -15.31 7.34 -7.21
N VAL A 61 -14.70 7.21 -6.02
CA VAL A 61 -15.24 7.74 -4.76
C VAL A 61 -14.24 8.69 -4.11
N ASP A 62 -14.74 9.78 -3.54
CA ASP A 62 -13.89 10.70 -2.75
C ASP A 62 -13.52 10.04 -1.41
N LEU A 63 -12.23 9.98 -1.12
CA LEU A 63 -11.71 9.52 0.16
C LEU A 63 -10.36 10.18 0.44
N ASP A 64 -10.30 10.95 1.51
CA ASP A 64 -9.04 11.41 2.10
C ASP A 64 -8.70 10.55 3.32
N VAL A 65 -7.62 9.80 3.22
CA VAL A 65 -7.16 8.92 4.31
C VAL A 65 -6.72 9.70 5.57
N GLN A 66 -6.54 11.02 5.46
CA GLN A 66 -6.22 11.88 6.60
C GLN A 66 -7.47 12.27 7.42
N SER A 67 -8.68 11.93 6.97
CA SER A 67 -9.95 12.20 7.66
C SER A 67 -10.69 10.89 7.99
N GLN A 68 -11.06 10.72 9.26
CA GLN A 68 -11.91 9.60 9.68
C GLN A 68 -13.31 9.73 9.07
N GLU A 69 -13.87 10.95 9.08
CA GLU A 69 -15.20 11.23 8.52
C GLU A 69 -15.26 10.91 7.03
N SER A 70 -14.20 11.23 6.27
CA SER A 70 -14.10 10.90 4.84
C SER A 70 -14.02 9.38 4.64
N SER A 71 -13.27 8.68 5.49
CA SER A 71 -13.17 7.22 5.44
C SER A 71 -14.52 6.54 5.75
N ASP A 72 -15.22 7.02 6.79
CA ASP A 72 -16.53 6.50 7.18
C ASP A 72 -17.56 6.74 6.06
N ALA A 73 -17.64 7.96 5.53
CA ALA A 73 -18.56 8.31 4.46
C ALA A 73 -18.33 7.49 3.18
N ALA A 74 -17.07 7.26 2.80
CA ALA A 74 -16.75 6.43 1.65
C ALA A 74 -17.15 4.96 1.86
N VAL A 75 -16.88 4.40 3.02
CA VAL A 75 -17.26 3.00 3.35
C VAL A 75 -18.78 2.85 3.41
N GLU A 76 -19.48 3.76 4.06
CA GLU A 76 -20.95 3.76 4.13
C GLU A 76 -21.58 3.85 2.73
N HIS A 77 -21.05 4.75 1.87
CA HIS A 77 -21.50 4.87 0.48
C HIS A 77 -21.34 3.54 -0.26
N ILE A 78 -20.15 2.91 -0.20
CA ILE A 78 -19.89 1.65 -0.90
C ILE A 78 -20.81 0.54 -0.38
N ILE A 79 -21.01 0.44 0.92
CA ILE A 79 -21.89 -0.57 1.51
C ILE A 79 -23.35 -0.33 1.12
N SER A 80 -23.81 0.94 1.08
CA SER A 80 -25.17 1.27 0.65
C SER A 80 -25.42 0.91 -0.81
N GLU A 81 -24.41 1.02 -1.69
CA GLU A 81 -24.52 0.75 -3.12
C GLU A 81 -24.30 -0.73 -3.46
N ALA A 82 -23.27 -1.34 -2.90
CA ALA A 82 -22.84 -2.71 -3.24
C ALA A 82 -23.23 -3.77 -2.19
N GLY A 83 -23.76 -3.37 -1.04
CA GLY A 83 -24.14 -4.25 0.05
C GLY A 83 -22.97 -4.73 0.91
N ARG A 84 -21.73 -4.65 0.43
CA ARG A 84 -20.53 -5.14 1.14
C ARG A 84 -19.23 -4.63 0.53
N ILE A 85 -18.14 -4.73 1.31
CA ILE A 85 -16.76 -4.63 0.84
C ILE A 85 -16.08 -5.97 1.13
N ASP A 86 -15.61 -6.67 0.10
CA ASP A 86 -14.92 -7.96 0.24
C ASP A 86 -13.43 -7.79 0.45
N VAL A 87 -12.84 -6.77 -0.21
CA VAL A 87 -11.41 -6.52 -0.20
C VAL A 87 -11.14 -5.03 0.01
N VAL A 88 -10.14 -4.74 0.83
CA VAL A 88 -9.53 -3.41 0.88
C VAL A 88 -8.07 -3.50 0.42
N VAL A 89 -7.69 -2.65 -0.53
CA VAL A 89 -6.29 -2.44 -0.92
C VAL A 89 -5.82 -1.11 -0.33
N HIS A 90 -5.06 -1.20 0.74
CA HIS A 90 -4.38 -0.06 1.37
C HIS A 90 -3.15 0.31 0.54
N ASN A 91 -3.34 1.22 -0.41
CA ASN A 91 -2.28 1.66 -1.30
C ASN A 91 -1.91 3.14 -1.12
N ALA A 92 -2.81 3.95 -0.57
CA ALA A 92 -2.51 5.37 -0.33
C ALA A 92 -1.22 5.55 0.46
N GLY A 93 -0.34 6.40 -0.06
CA GLY A 93 0.95 6.66 0.57
C GLY A 93 1.67 7.82 -0.11
N HIS A 94 2.64 8.37 0.59
CA HIS A 94 3.44 9.51 0.15
C HIS A 94 4.93 9.23 0.38
N LEU A 95 5.77 9.69 -0.54
CA LEU A 95 7.23 9.60 -0.48
C LEU A 95 7.82 10.95 -0.08
N VAL A 96 8.83 10.92 0.78
CA VAL A 96 9.68 12.07 1.06
C VAL A 96 11.14 11.70 0.80
N VAL A 97 11.92 12.65 0.30
CA VAL A 97 13.35 12.48 -0.01
C VAL A 97 14.13 13.62 0.58
N GLY A 98 15.21 13.34 1.28
CA GLY A 98 16.10 14.34 1.86
C GLY A 98 16.92 13.82 3.03
N TYR A 99 17.67 14.72 3.63
CA TYR A 99 18.52 14.42 4.79
C TYR A 99 17.68 14.23 6.05
N ALA A 100 17.93 13.17 6.79
CA ALA A 100 17.11 12.79 7.95
C ALA A 100 16.96 13.92 8.97
N GLU A 101 18.04 14.64 9.27
CA GLU A 101 18.03 15.75 10.22
C GLU A 101 17.21 16.97 9.76
N ALA A 102 17.08 17.15 8.44
CA ALA A 102 16.35 18.29 7.87
C ALA A 102 14.81 18.13 7.93
N PHE A 103 14.32 16.92 8.20
CA PHE A 103 12.89 16.69 8.43
C PHE A 103 12.53 17.02 9.88
N THR A 104 11.61 17.94 10.08
CA THR A 104 11.10 18.27 11.41
C THR A 104 10.15 17.19 11.94
N ALA A 105 9.82 17.28 13.22
CA ALA A 105 8.81 16.38 13.82
C ALA A 105 7.45 16.52 13.12
N GLU A 106 7.09 17.73 12.68
CA GLU A 106 5.85 18.02 11.96
C GLU A 106 5.86 17.39 10.56
N ASP A 107 7.01 17.38 9.85
CA ASP A 107 7.17 16.66 8.58
C ASP A 107 6.91 15.16 8.76
N LEU A 108 7.48 14.57 9.81
CA LEU A 108 7.26 13.17 10.15
C LEU A 108 5.80 12.90 10.51
N GLN A 109 5.19 13.75 11.36
CA GLN A 109 3.78 13.61 11.74
C GLN A 109 2.86 13.62 10.51
N HIS A 110 3.09 14.56 9.58
CA HIS A 110 2.31 14.64 8.34
C HIS A 110 2.47 13.38 7.49
N LEU A 111 3.68 12.87 7.34
CA LEU A 111 3.95 11.64 6.59
C LEU A 111 3.29 10.42 7.24
N PHE A 112 3.40 10.28 8.56
CA PHE A 112 2.76 9.19 9.31
C PHE A 112 1.24 9.29 9.25
N ASP A 113 0.69 10.51 9.24
CA ASP A 113 -0.76 10.72 9.12
C ASP A 113 -1.31 10.13 7.82
N ILE A 114 -0.56 10.27 6.71
CA ILE A 114 -0.92 9.67 5.42
C ILE A 114 -0.63 8.17 5.41
N ASN A 115 0.64 7.79 5.69
CA ASN A 115 1.14 6.44 5.40
C ASN A 115 0.71 5.41 6.45
N VAL A 116 0.50 5.81 7.71
CA VAL A 116 0.22 4.90 8.84
C VAL A 116 -1.20 5.12 9.35
N PHE A 117 -1.52 6.33 9.80
CA PHE A 117 -2.83 6.58 10.42
C PHE A 117 -3.96 6.54 9.39
N GLY A 118 -3.68 6.89 8.13
CA GLY A 118 -4.64 6.78 7.04
C GLY A 118 -5.12 5.33 6.83
N MET A 119 -4.20 4.37 6.84
CA MET A 119 -4.55 2.94 6.81
C MET A 119 -5.44 2.55 8.00
N GLN A 120 -5.08 3.00 9.19
CA GLN A 120 -5.83 2.67 10.42
C GLN A 120 -7.24 3.28 10.41
N ARG A 121 -7.42 4.50 9.87
CA ARG A 121 -8.76 5.09 9.72
C ARG A 121 -9.65 4.23 8.83
N VAL A 122 -9.15 3.81 7.68
CA VAL A 122 -9.91 2.94 6.77
C VAL A 122 -10.18 1.57 7.38
N ASN A 123 -9.22 0.97 8.10
CA ASN A 123 -9.43 -0.26 8.86
C ASN A 123 -10.59 -0.10 9.87
N ARG A 124 -10.62 1.00 10.61
CA ARG A 124 -11.68 1.28 11.60
C ARG A 124 -13.08 1.38 10.96
N SER A 125 -13.16 1.94 9.76
CA SER A 125 -14.44 2.05 9.03
C SER A 125 -14.88 0.70 8.45
N VAL A 126 -13.97 -0.14 7.98
CA VAL A 126 -14.29 -1.35 7.21
C VAL A 126 -14.39 -2.62 8.07
N LEU A 127 -13.51 -2.78 9.06
CA LEU A 127 -13.42 -4.00 9.86
C LEU A 127 -14.69 -4.39 10.63
N PRO A 128 -15.51 -3.46 11.14
CA PRO A 128 -16.80 -3.85 11.76
C PRO A 128 -17.68 -4.68 10.82
N HIS A 129 -17.79 -4.26 9.54
CA HIS A 129 -18.59 -4.95 8.54
C HIS A 129 -17.97 -6.29 8.10
N MET A 130 -16.64 -6.38 8.00
CA MET A 130 -15.97 -7.64 7.69
C MET A 130 -16.07 -8.65 8.85
N ARG A 131 -15.92 -8.19 10.09
CA ARG A 131 -16.05 -9.04 11.29
C ARG A 131 -17.46 -9.62 11.44
N GLU A 132 -18.49 -8.80 11.22
CA GLU A 132 -19.89 -9.25 11.28
C GLU A 132 -20.16 -10.37 10.27
N ARG A 133 -19.57 -10.30 9.07
CA ARG A 133 -19.71 -11.31 8.02
C ARG A 133 -18.75 -12.48 8.14
N HIS A 134 -17.80 -12.44 9.07
CA HIS A 134 -16.69 -13.39 9.18
C HIS A 134 -15.97 -13.64 7.85
N SER A 135 -15.78 -12.60 7.07
CA SER A 135 -15.17 -12.67 5.74
C SER A 135 -14.63 -11.31 5.30
N GLY A 136 -13.44 -11.31 4.74
CA GLY A 136 -12.79 -10.14 4.16
C GLY A 136 -11.36 -10.44 3.77
N THR A 137 -10.76 -9.54 3.00
CA THR A 137 -9.32 -9.58 2.67
C THR A 137 -8.74 -8.17 2.74
N LEU A 138 -7.64 -8.04 3.45
CA LEU A 138 -6.87 -6.81 3.54
C LEU A 138 -5.56 -6.98 2.77
N ILE A 139 -5.35 -6.16 1.75
CA ILE A 139 -4.10 -6.07 1.01
C ILE A 139 -3.41 -4.78 1.41
N TYR A 140 -2.19 -4.89 1.89
CA TYR A 140 -1.39 -3.75 2.33
C TYR A 140 -0.21 -3.56 1.38
N VAL A 141 -0.19 -2.44 0.64
CA VAL A 141 0.93 -2.12 -0.26
C VAL A 141 2.05 -1.49 0.56
N GLY A 142 2.95 -2.35 1.00
CA GLY A 142 4.14 -2.02 1.78
C GLY A 142 5.30 -1.50 0.93
N SER A 143 6.51 -1.98 1.21
CA SER A 143 7.73 -1.69 0.43
C SER A 143 8.87 -2.61 0.86
N THR A 144 9.78 -2.96 -0.05
CA THR A 144 11.07 -3.61 0.27
C THR A 144 11.98 -2.71 1.10
N SER A 145 11.77 -1.39 1.05
CA SER A 145 12.54 -0.42 1.82
C SER A 145 12.51 -0.63 3.35
N THR A 146 11.58 -1.45 3.85
CA THR A 146 11.56 -1.88 5.26
C THR A 146 12.71 -2.82 5.63
N VAL A 147 13.36 -3.42 4.62
CA VAL A 147 14.50 -4.32 4.74
C VAL A 147 15.77 -3.66 4.17
N ASP A 148 15.67 -3.05 2.97
CA ASP A 148 16.82 -2.51 2.23
C ASP A 148 17.37 -1.21 2.83
N LEU A 149 16.55 -0.45 3.57
CA LEU A 149 16.88 0.80 4.28
C LEU A 149 17.68 1.81 3.43
N PRO A 150 17.17 2.21 2.25
CA PRO A 150 17.91 3.10 1.35
C PRO A 150 18.18 4.48 1.99
N PRO A 151 19.36 5.10 1.72
CA PRO A 151 19.70 6.42 2.26
C PRO A 151 18.77 7.50 1.72
N PHE A 152 18.70 8.64 2.42
CA PHE A 152 17.91 9.82 2.08
C PHE A 152 16.39 9.61 2.13
N LEU A 153 15.92 8.48 2.63
CA LEU A 153 14.51 8.11 2.77
C LEU A 153 14.11 7.80 4.21
N ALA A 154 14.88 8.23 5.22
CA ALA A 154 14.67 7.81 6.61
C ALA A 154 13.23 7.99 7.15
N PRO A 155 12.53 9.13 6.95
CA PRO A 155 11.14 9.25 7.38
C PRO A 155 10.20 8.31 6.62
N TYR A 156 10.41 8.14 5.32
CA TYR A 156 9.61 7.22 4.50
C TYR A 156 9.79 5.77 4.96
N VAL A 157 11.03 5.32 5.10
CA VAL A 157 11.37 3.98 5.59
C VAL A 157 10.73 3.73 6.95
N SER A 158 10.86 4.67 7.90
CA SER A 158 10.26 4.53 9.23
C SER A 158 8.73 4.45 9.17
N SER A 159 8.08 5.24 8.31
CA SER A 159 6.62 5.18 8.11
C SER A 159 6.18 3.84 7.50
N LYS A 160 6.93 3.30 6.51
CA LYS A 160 6.64 2.00 5.89
C LYS A 160 6.90 0.84 6.87
N SER A 161 7.91 0.95 7.72
CA SER A 161 8.15 -0.04 8.79
C SER A 161 7.02 -0.04 9.84
N ALA A 162 6.54 1.13 10.23
CA ALA A 162 5.39 1.25 11.13
C ALA A 162 4.10 0.71 10.48
N PHE A 163 3.87 1.01 9.20
CA PHE A 163 2.76 0.46 8.41
C PHE A 163 2.81 -1.07 8.36
N ASP A 164 3.97 -1.64 8.04
CA ASP A 164 4.20 -3.08 7.95
C ASP A 164 3.95 -3.78 9.30
N ALA A 165 4.51 -3.26 10.39
CA ALA A 165 4.32 -3.80 11.73
C ALA A 165 2.85 -3.76 12.16
N LEU A 166 2.15 -2.65 11.91
CA LEU A 166 0.73 -2.50 12.23
C LEU A 166 -0.12 -3.49 11.41
N ALA A 167 0.16 -3.64 10.11
CA ALA A 167 -0.54 -4.59 9.24
C ALA A 167 -0.31 -6.04 9.70
N ALA A 168 0.93 -6.42 9.99
CA ALA A 168 1.28 -7.77 10.43
C ALA A 168 0.63 -8.13 11.78
N THR A 169 0.61 -7.19 12.74
CA THR A 169 -0.02 -7.42 14.04
C THR A 169 -1.55 -7.48 13.92
N THR A 170 -2.15 -6.60 13.11
CA THR A 170 -3.60 -6.63 12.84
C THR A 170 -4.02 -7.97 12.23
N ALA A 171 -3.20 -8.57 11.36
CA ALA A 171 -3.50 -9.85 10.72
C ALA A 171 -3.78 -10.97 11.73
N TYR A 172 -3.02 -11.05 12.83
CA TYR A 172 -3.24 -12.04 13.88
C TYR A 172 -4.63 -11.90 14.54
N GLU A 173 -5.05 -10.67 14.77
CA GLU A 173 -6.32 -10.38 15.43
C GLU A 173 -7.51 -10.66 14.51
N VAL A 174 -7.46 -10.14 13.27
CA VAL A 174 -8.58 -10.24 12.32
C VAL A 174 -8.71 -11.64 11.72
N GLY A 175 -7.65 -12.44 11.69
CA GLY A 175 -7.65 -13.82 11.24
C GLY A 175 -8.67 -14.67 11.99
N ARG A 176 -8.91 -14.39 13.26
CA ARG A 176 -9.93 -15.06 14.10
C ARG A 176 -11.37 -14.79 13.65
N PHE A 177 -11.57 -13.76 12.85
CA PHE A 177 -12.87 -13.45 12.22
C PHE A 177 -12.92 -13.89 10.74
N GLY A 178 -11.99 -14.75 10.30
CA GLY A 178 -11.96 -15.24 8.92
C GLY A 178 -11.57 -14.16 7.91
N ILE A 179 -10.92 -13.08 8.35
CA ILE A 179 -10.39 -12.01 7.51
C ILE A 179 -8.92 -12.30 7.20
N GLU A 180 -8.57 -12.40 5.93
CA GLU A 180 -7.22 -12.64 5.47
C GLU A 180 -6.45 -11.34 5.28
N SER A 181 -5.14 -11.38 5.46
CA SER A 181 -4.27 -10.21 5.28
C SER A 181 -3.02 -10.60 4.51
N THR A 182 -2.63 -9.76 3.54
CA THR A 182 -1.37 -9.91 2.79
C THR A 182 -0.67 -8.56 2.70
N ILE A 183 0.61 -8.53 3.03
CA ILE A 183 1.48 -7.38 2.77
C ILE A 183 2.19 -7.62 1.44
N VAL A 184 1.89 -6.80 0.45
CA VAL A 184 2.56 -6.76 -0.85
C VAL A 184 3.71 -5.78 -0.73
N GLN A 185 4.93 -6.21 -1.04
CA GLN A 185 6.16 -5.42 -0.87
C GLN A 185 6.79 -5.12 -2.23
N PRO A 186 6.40 -4.00 -2.86
CA PRO A 186 7.06 -3.54 -4.07
C PRO A 186 8.51 -3.13 -3.79
N GLY A 187 9.41 -3.51 -4.69
CA GLY A 187 10.75 -2.96 -4.80
C GLY A 187 10.76 -1.57 -5.45
N PRO A 188 11.94 -1.05 -5.79
CA PRO A 188 12.06 0.23 -6.47
C PRO A 188 11.54 0.15 -7.92
N PHE A 189 10.99 1.28 -8.40
CA PHE A 189 10.59 1.49 -9.80
C PHE A 189 11.08 2.87 -10.23
N THR A 190 11.77 2.94 -11.37
CA THR A 190 12.28 4.20 -11.96
C THR A 190 11.27 4.85 -12.89
N SER A 191 10.23 4.12 -13.29
CA SER A 191 9.18 4.59 -14.20
C SER A 191 7.81 4.04 -13.84
N GLY A 192 6.75 4.53 -14.48
CA GLY A 192 5.39 4.01 -14.32
C GLY A 192 4.70 4.36 -12.99
N THR A 193 5.37 5.08 -12.08
CA THR A 193 4.79 5.62 -10.85
C THR A 193 5.00 7.12 -10.73
N GLN A 194 4.23 7.76 -9.85
CA GLN A 194 4.40 9.19 -9.55
C GLN A 194 5.08 9.41 -8.17
N HIS A 195 5.74 8.38 -7.63
CA HIS A 195 6.32 8.45 -6.29
C HIS A 195 7.42 9.52 -6.21
N PHE A 196 8.46 9.40 -7.01
CA PHE A 196 9.57 10.36 -7.04
C PHE A 196 9.14 11.75 -7.54
N PRO A 197 8.38 11.89 -8.66
CA PRO A 197 7.90 13.21 -9.11
C PRO A 197 7.04 13.94 -8.07
N ASN A 198 6.30 13.22 -7.22
CA ASN A 198 5.45 13.80 -6.17
C ASN A 198 6.12 13.82 -4.80
N ALA A 199 7.38 13.39 -4.67
CA ALA A 199 8.07 13.37 -3.39
C ALA A 199 8.21 14.78 -2.81
N THR A 200 7.93 14.94 -1.53
CA THR A 200 8.22 16.18 -0.83
C THR A 200 9.60 16.14 -0.17
N GLN A 201 10.19 17.31 -0.05
CA GLN A 201 11.49 17.48 0.59
C GLN A 201 11.32 18.00 2.01
N ALA A 202 12.38 17.83 2.82
CA ALA A 202 12.45 18.35 4.17
C ALA A 202 12.14 19.85 4.26
N SER A 203 11.42 20.26 5.30
CA SER A 203 10.99 21.64 5.49
C SER A 203 12.13 22.54 6.01
N ASP A 204 13.08 22.02 6.81
CA ASP A 204 14.22 22.78 7.33
C ASP A 204 15.30 22.97 6.26
N LYS A 205 15.18 24.11 5.55
CA LYS A 205 16.13 24.47 4.49
C LYS A 205 17.52 24.83 5.02
N LYS A 206 17.62 25.30 6.27
CA LYS A 206 18.90 25.64 6.88
C LYS A 206 19.73 24.38 7.13
N VAL A 207 19.10 23.35 7.69
CA VAL A 207 19.74 22.05 7.86
C VAL A 207 20.02 21.39 6.52
N THR A 208 19.10 21.47 5.56
CA THR A 208 19.33 20.95 4.19
C THR A 208 20.61 21.52 3.60
N VAL A 209 20.83 22.83 3.69
CA VAL A 209 22.07 23.49 3.19
C VAL A 209 23.32 23.02 3.93
N ALA A 210 23.23 22.71 5.21
CA ALA A 210 24.38 22.19 5.98
C ALA A 210 24.88 20.82 5.48
N TYR A 211 24.02 20.08 4.74
CA TYR A 211 24.35 18.79 4.13
C TYR A 211 24.73 18.90 2.63
N SER A 212 24.95 20.10 2.09
CA SER A 212 25.20 20.32 0.67
C SER A 212 26.41 19.57 0.10
N ASN A 213 27.37 19.17 0.95
CA ASN A 213 28.47 18.29 0.54
C ASN A 213 28.04 16.88 0.12
N LEU A 214 26.77 16.50 0.37
CA LEU A 214 26.18 15.23 -0.06
C LEU A 214 25.20 15.37 -1.22
N ASP A 215 25.00 16.60 -1.76
CA ASP A 215 24.01 16.85 -2.83
C ASP A 215 24.27 15.99 -4.08
N GLU A 216 25.55 15.74 -4.41
CA GLU A 216 25.92 14.86 -5.53
C GLU A 216 25.45 13.41 -5.31
N LEU A 217 25.42 12.94 -4.06
CA LEU A 217 24.93 11.60 -3.73
C LEU A 217 23.41 11.53 -3.84
N VAL A 218 22.71 12.57 -3.40
CA VAL A 218 21.25 12.68 -3.55
C VAL A 218 20.87 12.76 -5.03
N ALA A 219 21.59 13.59 -5.82
CA ALA A 219 21.33 13.72 -7.26
C ALA A 219 21.50 12.40 -8.03
N ARG A 220 22.43 11.54 -7.59
CA ARG A 220 22.65 10.21 -8.20
C ARG A 220 21.63 9.15 -7.80
N ASN A 221 20.69 9.44 -6.90
CA ASN A 221 19.79 8.42 -6.34
C ASN A 221 18.92 7.76 -7.41
N GLU A 222 18.45 8.50 -8.42
CA GLU A 222 17.66 7.95 -9.52
C GLU A 222 18.50 7.02 -10.40
N ASP A 223 19.70 7.47 -10.81
CA ASP A 223 20.65 6.65 -11.57
C ASP A 223 21.10 5.43 -10.76
N ALA A 224 21.37 5.61 -9.46
CA ALA A 224 21.75 4.52 -8.57
C ALA A 224 20.63 3.47 -8.45
N THR A 225 19.39 3.90 -8.41
CA THR A 225 18.23 2.99 -8.43
C THR A 225 18.17 2.20 -9.74
N SER A 226 18.43 2.84 -10.87
CA SER A 226 18.44 2.17 -12.17
C SER A 226 19.56 1.11 -12.27
N ASN A 227 20.69 1.31 -11.58
CA ASN A 227 21.79 0.34 -11.53
C ASN A 227 21.48 -0.91 -10.68
N LEU A 228 20.36 -0.94 -9.96
CA LEU A 228 19.95 -2.14 -9.22
C LEU A 228 19.34 -3.22 -10.13
N PHE A 229 19.01 -2.88 -11.37
CA PHE A 229 18.36 -3.81 -12.29
C PHE A 229 19.39 -4.43 -13.24
N ASP A 230 19.24 -5.72 -13.50
CA ASP A 230 20.02 -6.40 -14.53
C ASP A 230 19.70 -5.83 -15.91
N GLU A 231 20.67 -5.93 -16.85
CA GLU A 231 20.51 -5.44 -18.21
C GLU A 231 19.29 -6.10 -18.89
N GLY A 232 18.39 -5.28 -19.43
CA GLY A 232 17.19 -5.72 -20.15
C GLY A 232 15.99 -6.05 -19.25
N VAL A 233 16.09 -5.85 -17.93
CA VAL A 233 14.94 -6.00 -17.01
C VAL A 233 14.00 -4.81 -17.17
N ASP A 234 12.72 -5.09 -17.47
CA ASP A 234 11.62 -4.11 -17.40
C ASP A 234 11.00 -4.14 -15.99
N ALA A 235 11.49 -3.28 -15.11
CA ALA A 235 10.93 -3.09 -13.77
C ALA A 235 9.60 -2.33 -13.86
N ASN A 236 8.54 -3.01 -14.32
CA ASN A 236 7.24 -2.41 -14.57
C ASN A 236 6.31 -2.55 -13.36
N PRO A 237 5.77 -1.46 -12.80
CA PRO A 237 4.88 -1.51 -11.64
C PRO A 237 3.54 -2.20 -11.90
N VAL A 238 3.20 -2.54 -13.15
CA VAL A 238 2.05 -3.40 -13.49
C VAL A 238 2.17 -4.75 -12.80
N ALA A 239 3.40 -5.27 -12.61
CA ALA A 239 3.63 -6.54 -11.91
C ALA A 239 3.05 -6.55 -10.47
N VAL A 240 2.99 -5.39 -9.80
CA VAL A 240 2.36 -5.28 -8.48
C VAL A 240 0.85 -5.45 -8.57
N ALA A 241 0.22 -4.86 -9.58
CA ALA A 241 -1.21 -5.01 -9.83
C ALA A 241 -1.56 -6.45 -10.20
N ASP A 242 -0.77 -7.10 -11.05
CA ASP A 242 -0.95 -8.49 -11.47
C ASP A 242 -0.80 -9.44 -10.28
N GLU A 243 0.16 -9.18 -9.40
CA GLU A 243 0.34 -9.97 -8.18
C GLU A 243 -0.85 -9.83 -7.23
N ILE A 244 -1.42 -8.64 -7.06
CA ILE A 244 -2.64 -8.43 -6.28
C ILE A 244 -3.81 -9.23 -6.88
N VAL A 245 -3.97 -9.23 -8.20
CA VAL A 245 -4.98 -10.06 -8.91
C VAL A 245 -4.73 -11.55 -8.62
N ARG A 246 -3.48 -12.01 -8.71
CA ARG A 246 -3.09 -13.40 -8.41
C ARG A 246 -3.44 -13.78 -6.96
N ILE A 247 -3.06 -12.95 -5.98
CA ILE A 247 -3.36 -13.18 -4.56
C ILE A 247 -4.87 -13.30 -4.33
N LEU A 248 -5.67 -12.43 -4.92
CA LEU A 248 -7.12 -12.45 -4.75
C LEU A 248 -7.79 -13.64 -5.45
N SER A 249 -7.11 -14.29 -6.41
CA SER A 249 -7.59 -15.53 -7.05
C SER A 249 -7.36 -16.79 -6.21
N LEU A 250 -6.47 -16.74 -5.22
CA LEU A 250 -6.17 -17.86 -4.34
C LEU A 250 -7.37 -18.22 -3.45
N PRO A 251 -7.58 -19.51 -3.16
CA PRO A 251 -8.57 -19.96 -2.21
C PRO A 251 -8.39 -19.31 -0.82
N LYS A 252 -9.47 -19.24 -0.06
CA LYS A 252 -9.41 -18.81 1.35
C LYS A 252 -8.43 -19.69 2.14
N GLY A 253 -7.61 -19.06 2.96
CA GLY A 253 -6.56 -19.73 3.77
C GLY A 253 -5.26 -20.00 3.01
N GLN A 254 -5.15 -19.64 1.73
CA GLN A 254 -3.94 -19.87 0.92
C GLN A 254 -3.23 -18.57 0.50
N LYS A 255 -3.74 -17.41 0.92
CA LYS A 255 -3.06 -16.15 0.64
C LYS A 255 -1.80 -16.03 1.48
N PRO A 256 -0.65 -15.61 0.88
CA PRO A 256 0.60 -15.47 1.62
C PRO A 256 0.50 -14.29 2.59
N ALA A 257 1.17 -14.39 3.75
CA ALA A 257 1.29 -13.26 4.67
C ALA A 257 2.04 -12.07 4.03
N ARG A 258 3.06 -12.38 3.20
CA ARG A 258 3.85 -11.41 2.45
C ARG A 258 4.06 -11.88 1.01
N SER A 259 4.12 -10.93 0.08
CA SER A 259 4.48 -11.16 -1.32
C SER A 259 5.39 -10.05 -1.81
N VAL A 260 6.56 -10.41 -2.33
CA VAL A 260 7.59 -9.46 -2.78
C VAL A 260 7.51 -9.35 -4.30
N ILE A 261 7.54 -8.12 -4.82
CA ILE A 261 7.65 -7.82 -6.24
C ILE A 261 8.86 -6.91 -6.40
N ASP A 262 10.03 -7.51 -6.49
CA ASP A 262 11.31 -6.82 -6.53
C ASP A 262 12.17 -7.30 -7.68
N PHE A 263 12.51 -6.39 -8.57
CA PHE A 263 13.38 -6.63 -9.72
C PHE A 263 14.86 -6.33 -9.42
N SER A 264 15.16 -5.81 -8.21
CA SER A 264 16.51 -5.45 -7.79
C SER A 264 17.23 -6.59 -7.06
N HIS A 265 16.54 -7.71 -6.82
CA HIS A 265 17.09 -8.86 -6.10
C HIS A 265 17.66 -8.54 -4.71
N GLY A 266 17.01 -7.61 -3.98
CA GLY A 266 17.42 -7.15 -2.64
C GLY A 266 17.41 -8.23 -1.55
N GLY A 267 16.94 -9.46 -1.84
CA GLY A 267 16.95 -10.58 -0.89
C GLY A 267 15.88 -10.51 0.18
N VAL A 268 14.86 -9.67 0.00
CA VAL A 268 13.78 -9.41 0.97
C VAL A 268 13.00 -10.68 1.30
N GLU A 269 12.82 -11.60 0.37
CA GLU A 269 12.17 -12.90 0.59
C GLU A 269 12.89 -13.73 1.66
N THR A 270 14.23 -13.74 1.63
CA THR A 270 15.03 -14.47 2.63
C THR A 270 14.84 -13.88 4.02
N VAL A 271 14.82 -12.56 4.14
CA VAL A 271 14.56 -11.88 5.42
C VAL A 271 13.14 -12.14 5.90
N ASN A 272 12.14 -12.09 5.01
CA ASN A 272 10.76 -12.40 5.34
C ASN A 272 10.58 -13.82 5.86
N ALA A 273 11.26 -14.80 5.26
CA ALA A 273 11.23 -16.19 5.73
C ALA A 273 11.78 -16.31 7.15
N ALA A 274 12.96 -15.75 7.41
CA ALA A 274 13.56 -15.74 8.75
C ALA A 274 12.69 -14.99 9.79
N LEU A 275 12.08 -13.87 9.38
CA LEU A 275 11.17 -13.10 10.22
C LEU A 275 9.91 -13.92 10.57
N PHE A 276 9.32 -14.61 9.60
CA PHE A 276 8.16 -15.48 9.80
C PHE A 276 8.47 -16.61 10.79
N ASP A 277 9.61 -17.28 10.64
CA ASP A 277 10.04 -18.35 11.55
C ASP A 277 10.22 -17.83 12.98
N ALA A 278 10.86 -16.68 13.15
CA ALA A 278 11.06 -16.05 14.46
C ALA A 278 9.72 -15.65 15.11
N GLN A 279 8.81 -15.03 14.36
CA GLN A 279 7.49 -14.61 14.84
C GLN A 279 6.62 -15.81 15.20
N SER A 280 6.60 -16.84 14.36
CA SER A 280 5.84 -18.08 14.60
C SER A 280 6.34 -18.81 15.85
N SER A 281 7.66 -18.93 16.02
CA SER A 281 8.27 -19.50 17.23
C SER A 281 7.90 -18.69 18.48
N PHE A 282 7.96 -17.36 18.39
CA PHE A 282 7.63 -16.49 19.51
C PHE A 282 6.16 -16.61 19.92
N LEU A 283 5.22 -16.55 18.96
CA LEU A 283 3.78 -16.70 19.23
C LEU A 283 3.44 -18.08 19.81
N THR A 284 4.07 -19.13 19.29
CA THR A 284 3.90 -20.50 19.82
C THR A 284 4.34 -20.58 21.28
N ARG A 285 5.48 -19.98 21.62
CA ARG A 285 5.98 -19.96 23.00
C ARG A 285 5.12 -19.10 23.93
N LEU A 286 4.43 -18.08 23.40
CA LEU A 286 3.41 -17.31 24.14
C LEU A 286 2.09 -18.07 24.32
N GLY A 287 1.88 -19.20 23.66
CA GLY A 287 0.64 -19.94 23.67
C GLY A 287 -0.42 -19.38 22.70
N PHE A 288 0.00 -18.63 21.66
CA PHE A 288 -0.86 -17.99 20.66
C PHE A 288 -0.70 -18.59 19.26
N SER A 289 -0.30 -19.86 19.15
CA SER A 289 -0.13 -20.52 17.85
C SER A 289 -1.40 -20.51 16.99
N ASP A 290 -2.57 -20.46 17.60
CA ASP A 290 -3.86 -20.39 16.91
C ASP A 290 -4.11 -19.03 16.19
N LEU A 291 -3.32 -18.00 16.50
CA LEU A 291 -3.35 -16.71 15.79
C LEU A 291 -2.56 -16.74 14.47
N LEU A 292 -1.76 -17.78 14.22
CA LEU A 292 -1.01 -17.94 12.98
C LEU A 292 -1.90 -18.41 11.82
N GLU A 293 -3.09 -18.87 12.12
CA GLU A 293 -4.04 -19.41 11.14
C GLU A 293 -5.28 -18.53 11.00
N VAL A 294 -5.71 -18.31 9.76
CA VAL A 294 -6.99 -17.66 9.48
C VAL A 294 -8.12 -18.68 9.75
N ARG A 295 -9.09 -18.28 10.54
CA ARG A 295 -10.26 -19.13 10.81
C ARG A 295 -11.07 -19.29 9.51
N THR A 296 -11.20 -20.51 9.04
CA THR A 296 -11.94 -20.87 7.81
C THR A 296 -13.42 -21.12 8.09
#